data_dfa93a7d495e69ab01cd6e0be9e25203
#
_entry.id   dfa93a7d495e69ab01cd6e0be9e25203
#
_cell.length_a   1.000
_cell.length_b   1.000
_cell.length_c   1.000
_cell.angle_alpha   90.00
_cell.angle_beta   90.00
_cell.angle_gamma   90.00
#
_symmetry.space_group_name_H-M   'P 1'
#
loop_
_entity.id
_entity.type
_entity.pdbx_description
1 polymer ?
#
loop_
_entity_poly.entity_id
_entity_poly.type
_entity_poly.pdbx_seq_one_letter_code
_entity_poly.pdbx_strand_id
1 'polypeptide(L)'
;MKSFRSRSTAPGQGELFGAAEITAIYESRPDAPLDNATLYKLVAKRAGLDESALNSRVPVGKSGQRHSLERRAIRWTQQDLRRAGVLERVPGARGIWRLTEEARRGLSMAKPGVKVLGFRTDLGVAIFGGSEHIFRNLDVQPISIICSPPYPLAKPRAYGNPSQNEIVKFIMDTLEPLIERMPDSGSLALNLSQDIFLPGSAARSTYIERLTIALEDAGLALMDRIVWKSNKPPGPIRYASITRQTLNVAYEPILIWAKCPARFKGDNRRVLEPHTDRHLALIAAGGETRTVSYGDGAYQLRPGAYGTPTEGRIPKNVLERGLRCAYGNQYRAAAERLGLPVHGAAQPYSVAEFLIRYLTEEGDLVVDPWAGRSMTGLAAEMLNRTWICGERSLEYIRGGAELFRDQPGFYLNPQIERAFGRVG
;
A
#
# COMPACT_ATOMS: atom_id res chain seq x y z
N MET A 1 -12.75 37.88 -14.60
CA MET A 1 -12.34 36.86 -15.59
C MET A 1 -10.94 37.20 -16.08
N LYS A 2 -9.90 36.56 -15.56
CA LYS A 2 -8.53 36.63 -16.12
C LYS A 2 -8.18 35.22 -16.56
N SER A 3 -8.06 35.05 -17.87
CA SER A 3 -7.74 33.79 -18.53
C SER A 3 -6.36 33.30 -18.11
N PHE A 4 -6.28 32.11 -17.53
CA PHE A 4 -5.04 31.36 -17.40
C PHE A 4 -4.63 30.87 -18.80
N ARG A 5 -3.67 31.54 -19.42
CA ARG A 5 -3.00 31.01 -20.61
C ARG A 5 -2.21 29.76 -20.17
N SER A 6 -2.62 28.59 -20.64
CA SER A 6 -1.82 27.38 -20.63
C SER A 6 -0.54 27.66 -21.43
N ARG A 7 0.61 27.58 -20.77
CA ARG A 7 1.90 27.52 -21.48
C ARG A 7 1.99 26.15 -22.12
N SER A 8 1.87 26.11 -23.44
CA SER A 8 2.28 24.99 -24.27
C SER A 8 3.77 24.77 -24.07
N THR A 9 4.14 23.75 -23.30
CA THR A 9 5.48 23.18 -23.31
C THR A 9 5.53 22.16 -24.45
N ALA A 10 6.54 22.26 -25.31
CA ALA A 10 6.78 21.26 -26.34
C ALA A 10 6.86 19.84 -25.67
N PRO A 11 6.29 18.80 -26.31
CA PRO A 11 6.31 17.45 -25.74
C PRO A 11 7.77 17.02 -25.55
N GLY A 12 8.16 16.66 -24.31
CA GLY A 12 9.48 16.13 -23.97
C GLY A 12 10.36 16.99 -23.06
N GLN A 13 10.21 18.32 -22.97
CA GLN A 13 11.08 19.16 -22.15
C GLN A 13 10.81 19.06 -20.63
N GLY A 14 9.62 18.69 -20.20
CA GLY A 14 9.26 18.53 -18.78
C GLY A 14 9.85 17.28 -18.13
N GLU A 15 10.14 16.24 -18.90
CA GLU A 15 10.67 14.95 -18.41
C GLU A 15 12.20 14.96 -18.27
N LEU A 16 12.94 15.74 -19.08
CA LEU A 16 14.39 15.77 -19.09
C LEU A 16 15.03 16.28 -17.78
N PHE A 17 14.28 17.04 -16.99
CA PHE A 17 14.75 17.61 -15.72
C PHE A 17 13.90 17.11 -14.53
N GLY A 18 13.14 16.05 -14.73
CA GLY A 18 12.29 15.44 -13.72
C GLY A 18 13.05 14.70 -12.61
N ALA A 19 12.33 14.36 -11.54
CA ALA A 19 12.90 13.68 -10.38
C ALA A 19 13.53 12.32 -10.75
N ALA A 20 12.90 11.55 -11.62
CA ALA A 20 13.38 10.24 -12.06
C ALA A 20 14.72 10.33 -12.79
N GLU A 21 14.86 11.29 -13.71
CA GLU A 21 16.07 11.47 -14.49
C GLU A 21 17.27 11.94 -13.65
N ILE A 22 17.01 12.87 -12.73
CA ILE A 22 18.05 13.36 -11.82
C ILE A 22 18.46 12.28 -10.83
N THR A 23 17.50 11.52 -10.28
CA THR A 23 17.78 10.39 -9.39
C THR A 23 18.64 9.33 -10.08
N ALA A 24 18.30 8.95 -11.32
CA ALA A 24 19.06 7.95 -12.09
C ALA A 24 20.53 8.38 -12.34
N ILE A 25 20.81 9.69 -12.43
CA ILE A 25 22.20 10.18 -12.53
C ILE A 25 22.97 9.93 -11.22
N TYR A 26 22.36 10.17 -10.06
CA TYR A 26 22.97 9.88 -8.77
C TYR A 26 23.09 8.37 -8.53
N GLU A 27 22.09 7.57 -8.90
CA GLU A 27 22.10 6.10 -8.78
C GLU A 27 23.19 5.45 -9.64
N SER A 28 23.52 6.04 -10.78
CA SER A 28 24.64 5.57 -11.60
C SER A 28 26.02 5.77 -10.93
N ARG A 29 26.08 6.53 -9.83
CA ARG A 29 27.28 6.87 -9.06
C ARG A 29 26.97 6.97 -7.56
N PRO A 30 26.50 5.91 -6.92
CA PRO A 30 25.88 5.98 -5.60
C PRO A 30 26.83 6.50 -4.51
N ASP A 31 28.13 6.26 -4.65
CA ASP A 31 29.14 6.66 -3.67
C ASP A 31 29.83 7.99 -3.98
N ALA A 32 29.52 8.60 -5.13
CA ALA A 32 30.16 9.83 -5.57
C ALA A 32 29.25 11.05 -5.36
N PRO A 33 29.59 11.97 -4.44
CA PRO A 33 28.92 13.26 -4.36
C PRO A 33 29.07 14.03 -5.67
N LEU A 34 28.02 14.72 -6.11
CA LEU A 34 28.03 15.53 -7.32
C LEU A 34 27.84 17.01 -6.97
N ASP A 35 28.73 17.84 -7.51
CA ASP A 35 28.51 19.28 -7.55
C ASP A 35 27.51 19.66 -8.66
N ASN A 36 26.94 20.86 -8.57
CA ASN A 36 25.97 21.32 -9.54
C ASN A 36 26.52 21.42 -10.97
N ALA A 37 27.78 21.72 -11.17
CA ALA A 37 28.37 21.84 -12.51
C ALA A 37 28.49 20.47 -13.18
N THR A 38 28.97 19.49 -12.43
CA THR A 38 29.03 18.09 -12.87
C THR A 38 27.62 17.53 -13.15
N LEU A 39 26.64 17.83 -12.29
CA LEU A 39 25.27 17.42 -12.53
C LEU A 39 24.71 18.00 -13.83
N TYR A 40 24.94 19.29 -14.11
CA TYR A 40 24.46 19.91 -15.36
C TYR A 40 25.06 19.24 -16.61
N LYS A 41 26.36 18.89 -16.57
CA LYS A 41 27.02 18.15 -17.68
C LYS A 41 26.39 16.78 -17.90
N LEU A 42 26.10 16.04 -16.81
CA LEU A 42 25.51 14.71 -16.88
C LEU A 42 24.07 14.77 -17.37
N VAL A 43 23.29 15.77 -16.94
CA VAL A 43 21.92 16.00 -17.42
C VAL A 43 21.93 16.34 -18.90
N ALA A 44 22.79 17.25 -19.36
CA ALA A 44 22.91 17.60 -20.78
C ALA A 44 23.27 16.36 -21.62
N LYS A 45 24.30 15.62 -21.21
CA LYS A 45 24.72 14.38 -21.90
C LYS A 45 23.60 13.36 -22.00
N ARG A 46 22.85 13.13 -20.93
CA ARG A 46 21.74 12.16 -20.90
C ARG A 46 20.57 12.61 -21.77
N ALA A 47 20.35 13.91 -21.86
CA ALA A 47 19.33 14.52 -22.71
C ALA A 47 19.73 14.65 -24.19
N GLY A 48 20.96 14.29 -24.56
CA GLY A 48 21.48 14.50 -25.92
C GLY A 48 21.65 15.99 -26.28
N LEU A 49 21.80 16.86 -25.28
CA LEU A 49 21.93 18.30 -25.44
C LEU A 49 23.36 18.74 -25.28
N ASP A 50 23.73 19.81 -26.01
CA ASP A 50 25.00 20.52 -25.72
C ASP A 50 24.90 21.24 -24.37
N GLU A 51 26.00 21.29 -23.60
CA GLU A 51 26.03 21.96 -22.29
C GLU A 51 25.65 23.47 -22.41
N SER A 52 25.92 24.08 -23.55
CA SER A 52 25.57 25.48 -23.83
C SER A 52 24.05 25.71 -23.82
N ALA A 53 23.26 24.70 -24.16
CA ALA A 53 21.77 24.76 -24.09
C ALA A 53 21.27 25.04 -22.68
N LEU A 54 21.95 24.49 -21.64
CA LEU A 54 21.60 24.75 -20.26
C LEU A 54 22.10 26.13 -19.76
N ASN A 55 22.87 26.88 -20.55
CA ASN A 55 23.41 28.18 -20.19
C ASN A 55 22.54 29.35 -20.64
N SER A 56 21.52 29.11 -21.48
CA SER A 56 20.62 30.17 -21.96
C SER A 56 19.99 30.90 -20.78
N ARG A 57 20.14 32.21 -20.71
CA ARG A 57 19.64 33.04 -19.62
C ARG A 57 18.54 33.96 -20.09
N VAL A 58 17.43 33.96 -19.38
CA VAL A 58 16.31 34.86 -19.61
C VAL A 58 16.05 35.72 -18.36
N PRO A 59 15.52 36.95 -18.51
CA PRO A 59 15.12 37.76 -17.37
C PRO A 59 13.96 37.09 -16.61
N VAL A 60 14.04 37.02 -15.28
CA VAL A 60 13.05 36.37 -14.42
C VAL A 60 12.58 37.32 -13.32
N GLY A 61 11.28 37.42 -13.14
CA GLY A 61 10.64 38.22 -12.08
C GLY A 61 10.74 39.74 -12.28
N LYS A 62 10.28 40.50 -11.29
CA LYS A 62 10.24 41.98 -11.33
C LYS A 62 11.61 42.64 -11.34
N SER A 63 12.63 41.93 -10.84
CA SER A 63 14.00 42.44 -10.79
C SER A 63 14.75 42.34 -12.12
N GLY A 64 14.21 41.66 -13.13
CA GLY A 64 14.87 41.48 -14.43
C GLY A 64 16.17 40.69 -14.41
N GLN A 65 16.54 40.09 -13.28
CA GLN A 65 17.77 39.29 -13.19
C GLN A 65 17.74 38.11 -14.16
N ARG A 66 18.83 37.93 -14.91
CA ARG A 66 18.91 36.88 -15.94
C ARG A 66 19.34 35.56 -15.32
N HIS A 67 18.48 34.53 -15.41
CA HIS A 67 18.72 33.17 -14.91
C HIS A 67 18.52 32.15 -16.03
N SER A 68 19.26 31.04 -15.96
CA SER A 68 18.89 29.85 -16.73
C SER A 68 17.69 29.17 -16.08
N LEU A 69 16.63 28.99 -16.87
CA LEU A 69 15.41 28.29 -16.42
C LEU A 69 15.69 26.81 -16.20
N GLU A 70 16.49 26.20 -17.06
CA GLU A 70 16.87 24.79 -17.03
C GLU A 70 17.69 24.46 -15.77
N ARG A 71 18.74 25.22 -15.51
CA ARG A 71 19.54 25.05 -14.27
C ARG A 71 18.74 25.33 -13.02
N ARG A 72 17.76 26.22 -13.10
CA ARG A 72 16.84 26.49 -12.00
C ARG A 72 15.88 25.34 -11.78
N ALA A 73 15.33 24.73 -12.83
CA ALA A 73 14.49 23.55 -12.76
C ALA A 73 15.25 22.38 -12.12
N ILE A 74 16.46 22.07 -12.58
CA ILE A 74 17.31 21.03 -12.00
C ILE A 74 17.53 21.26 -10.50
N ARG A 75 17.85 22.49 -10.07
CA ARG A 75 18.04 22.81 -8.65
C ARG A 75 16.75 22.70 -7.83
N TRP A 76 15.60 22.99 -8.40
CA TRP A 76 14.32 22.77 -7.72
C TRP A 76 14.05 21.29 -7.56
N THR A 77 14.27 20.50 -8.60
CA THR A 77 14.17 19.04 -8.50
C THR A 77 15.11 18.46 -7.43
N GLN A 78 16.36 18.95 -7.32
CA GLN A 78 17.24 18.55 -6.21
C GLN A 78 16.66 18.91 -4.84
N GLN A 79 16.00 20.07 -4.68
CA GLN A 79 15.35 20.44 -3.42
C GLN A 79 14.13 19.56 -3.12
N ASP A 80 13.38 19.19 -4.16
CA ASP A 80 12.23 18.29 -4.01
C ASP A 80 12.69 16.87 -3.66
N LEU A 81 13.76 16.38 -4.30
CA LEU A 81 14.41 15.11 -3.94
C LEU A 81 15.00 15.13 -2.51
N ARG A 82 15.50 16.27 -2.05
CA ARG A 82 15.91 16.42 -0.66
C ARG A 82 14.72 16.35 0.30
N ARG A 83 13.61 17.02 -0.02
CA ARG A 83 12.38 16.94 0.79
C ARG A 83 11.81 15.53 0.80
N ALA A 84 12.00 14.79 -0.29
CA ALA A 84 11.61 13.39 -0.41
C ALA A 84 12.58 12.42 0.30
N GLY A 85 13.70 12.91 0.88
CA GLY A 85 14.69 12.06 1.54
C GLY A 85 15.60 11.27 0.59
N VAL A 86 15.59 11.60 -0.70
CA VAL A 86 16.42 10.92 -1.73
C VAL A 86 17.82 11.51 -1.79
N LEU A 87 17.92 12.83 -1.71
CA LEU A 87 19.19 13.55 -1.74
C LEU A 87 19.45 14.29 -0.44
N GLU A 88 20.73 14.37 -0.06
CA GLU A 88 21.19 15.22 1.02
C GLU A 88 22.35 16.10 0.57
N ARG A 89 22.56 17.22 1.27
CA ARG A 89 23.76 18.05 1.08
C ARG A 89 24.93 17.42 1.81
N VAL A 90 26.10 17.44 1.18
CA VAL A 90 27.31 17.06 1.87
C VAL A 90 27.63 18.13 2.93
N PRO A 91 27.76 17.74 4.22
CA PRO A 91 28.10 18.70 5.28
C PRO A 91 29.36 19.47 4.98
N GLY A 92 29.37 20.78 5.20
CA GLY A 92 30.55 21.66 4.95
C GLY A 92 30.80 21.99 3.48
N ALA A 93 30.13 21.37 2.51
CA ALA A 93 30.33 21.58 1.08
C ALA A 93 29.13 22.27 0.42
N ARG A 94 29.32 23.50 -0.07
CA ARG A 94 28.25 24.26 -0.73
C ARG A 94 27.98 23.73 -2.14
N GLY A 95 26.71 23.38 -2.43
CA GLY A 95 26.32 22.98 -3.79
C GLY A 95 26.70 21.55 -4.18
N ILE A 96 27.20 20.75 -3.24
CA ILE A 96 27.50 19.32 -3.42
C ILE A 96 26.39 18.49 -2.77
N TRP A 97 25.91 17.50 -3.52
CA TRP A 97 24.80 16.65 -3.15
C TRP A 97 25.17 15.18 -3.33
N ARG A 98 24.59 14.32 -2.51
CA ARG A 98 24.71 12.87 -2.63
C ARG A 98 23.35 12.22 -2.36
N LEU A 99 23.23 10.95 -2.72
CA LEU A 99 22.13 10.13 -2.24
C LEU A 99 22.18 10.03 -0.71
N THR A 100 21.02 10.06 -0.07
CA THR A 100 20.95 9.67 1.35
C THR A 100 21.31 8.20 1.49
N GLU A 101 21.62 7.77 2.71
CA GLU A 101 21.92 6.35 2.95
C GLU A 101 20.73 5.45 2.63
N GLU A 102 19.50 5.91 2.94
CA GLU A 102 18.28 5.24 2.57
C GLU A 102 18.06 5.15 1.06
N ALA A 103 18.42 6.21 0.32
CA ALA A 103 18.32 6.20 -1.14
C ALA A 103 19.43 5.38 -1.80
N ARG A 104 20.63 5.33 -1.23
CA ARG A 104 21.72 4.42 -1.65
C ARG A 104 21.34 2.96 -1.43
N ARG A 105 20.60 2.68 -0.37
CA ARG A 105 19.98 1.38 -0.09
C ARG A 105 18.66 1.25 -0.83
N GLY A 106 18.50 1.89 -2.00
CA GLY A 106 17.30 1.82 -2.81
C GLY A 106 16.77 0.39 -2.86
N LEU A 107 15.44 0.23 -2.70
CA LEU A 107 14.85 -1.10 -2.77
C LEU A 107 15.18 -1.72 -4.12
N SER A 108 15.68 -2.96 -4.08
CA SER A 108 15.96 -3.75 -5.29
C SER A 108 14.65 -4.21 -5.89
N MET A 109 14.09 -3.37 -6.77
CA MET A 109 12.79 -3.60 -7.38
C MET A 109 12.89 -4.61 -8.52
N ALA A 110 11.94 -5.52 -8.59
CA ALA A 110 11.83 -6.46 -9.69
C ALA A 110 11.69 -5.73 -11.03
N LYS A 111 12.53 -6.09 -12.00
CA LYS A 111 12.40 -5.61 -13.38
C LYS A 111 11.14 -6.22 -14.03
N PRO A 112 10.50 -5.54 -15.00
CA PRO A 112 9.38 -6.10 -15.72
C PRO A 112 9.68 -7.52 -16.23
N GLY A 113 8.74 -8.45 -16.04
CA GLY A 113 8.88 -9.83 -16.46
C GLY A 113 9.71 -10.74 -15.53
N VAL A 114 10.42 -10.20 -14.56
CA VAL A 114 11.15 -11.00 -13.57
C VAL A 114 10.18 -11.62 -12.58
N LYS A 115 10.29 -12.94 -12.41
CA LYS A 115 9.56 -13.75 -11.42
C LYS A 115 10.53 -14.74 -10.80
N VAL A 116 10.73 -14.64 -9.50
CA VAL A 116 11.65 -15.52 -8.77
C VAL A 116 10.96 -16.00 -7.50
N LEU A 117 11.04 -17.31 -7.22
CA LEU A 117 10.63 -17.81 -5.91
C LEU A 117 11.44 -17.10 -4.83
N GLY A 118 10.75 -16.37 -3.95
CA GLY A 118 11.36 -15.72 -2.81
C GLY A 118 11.63 -16.70 -1.69
N PHE A 119 10.57 -17.21 -1.12
CA PHE A 119 10.56 -18.28 -0.12
C PHE A 119 9.23 -19.06 -0.23
N ARG A 120 9.19 -20.22 0.43
CA ARG A 120 8.00 -21.06 0.50
C ARG A 120 7.91 -21.75 1.87
N THR A 121 6.73 -22.28 2.13
CA THR A 121 6.42 -23.26 3.15
C THR A 121 5.70 -24.45 2.51
N ASP A 122 5.17 -25.38 3.30
CA ASP A 122 4.31 -26.44 2.77
C ASP A 122 2.94 -25.90 2.31
N LEU A 123 2.48 -24.77 2.86
CA LEU A 123 1.18 -24.18 2.55
C LEU A 123 1.23 -23.07 1.49
N GLY A 124 2.38 -22.47 1.23
CA GLY A 124 2.38 -21.38 0.28
C GLY A 124 3.73 -20.85 -0.19
N VAL A 125 3.66 -19.82 -1.02
CA VAL A 125 4.84 -19.23 -1.68
C VAL A 125 4.79 -17.71 -1.70
N ALA A 126 5.96 -17.09 -1.52
CA ALA A 126 6.18 -15.68 -1.80
C ALA A 126 7.05 -15.53 -3.05
N ILE A 127 6.57 -14.76 -4.01
CA ILE A 127 7.20 -14.57 -5.32
C ILE A 127 7.73 -13.14 -5.42
N PHE A 128 9.02 -13.00 -5.68
CA PHE A 128 9.64 -11.74 -6.05
C PHE A 128 9.32 -11.41 -7.50
N GLY A 129 8.63 -10.30 -7.74
CA GLY A 129 8.22 -9.88 -9.07
C GLY A 129 7.18 -8.76 -9.04
N GLY A 130 6.90 -8.17 -10.19
CA GLY A 130 5.75 -7.28 -10.36
C GLY A 130 4.46 -8.08 -10.39
N SER A 131 3.48 -7.69 -9.59
CA SER A 131 2.22 -8.44 -9.42
C SER A 131 1.45 -8.59 -10.73
N GLU A 132 1.44 -7.55 -11.56
CA GLU A 132 0.87 -7.54 -12.89
C GLU A 132 1.49 -8.60 -13.82
N HIS A 133 2.75 -8.98 -13.57
CA HIS A 133 3.44 -10.04 -14.32
C HIS A 133 3.30 -11.41 -13.64
N ILE A 134 3.29 -11.46 -12.28
CA ILE A 134 3.16 -12.72 -11.55
C ILE A 134 1.82 -13.36 -11.89
N PHE A 135 0.73 -12.63 -11.67
CA PHE A 135 -0.62 -13.20 -11.67
C PHE A 135 -1.26 -13.29 -13.05
N ARG A 136 -0.79 -12.55 -14.05
CA ARG A 136 -1.31 -12.67 -15.43
C ARG A 136 -1.23 -14.08 -15.98
N ASN A 137 -0.14 -14.79 -15.70
CA ASN A 137 0.16 -16.12 -16.28
C ASN A 137 0.16 -17.23 -15.22
N LEU A 138 -0.30 -16.97 -14.02
CA LEU A 138 -0.38 -17.97 -12.96
C LEU A 138 -1.78 -18.58 -12.98
N ASP A 139 -1.86 -19.85 -13.29
CA ASP A 139 -3.13 -20.58 -13.32
C ASP A 139 -3.53 -21.00 -11.91
N VAL A 140 -4.20 -20.08 -11.21
CA VAL A 140 -4.67 -20.29 -9.83
C VAL A 140 -6.10 -19.76 -9.67
N GLN A 141 -6.86 -20.39 -8.80
CA GLN A 141 -8.23 -20.02 -8.47
C GLN A 141 -8.29 -19.53 -7.02
N PRO A 142 -8.06 -18.22 -6.76
CA PRO A 142 -8.11 -17.70 -5.41
C PRO A 142 -9.53 -17.75 -4.84
N ILE A 143 -9.67 -18.30 -3.64
CA ILE A 143 -10.93 -18.19 -2.88
C ILE A 143 -11.06 -16.81 -2.25
N SER A 144 -9.95 -16.25 -1.80
CA SER A 144 -9.96 -14.86 -1.36
C SER A 144 -8.70 -14.11 -1.78
N ILE A 145 -8.88 -12.92 -2.36
CA ILE A 145 -7.83 -11.96 -2.62
C ILE A 145 -7.90 -10.93 -1.48
N ILE A 146 -6.86 -10.86 -0.65
CA ILE A 146 -6.81 -9.95 0.50
C ILE A 146 -5.57 -9.10 0.39
N CYS A 147 -5.73 -7.82 0.12
CA CYS A 147 -4.58 -6.97 -0.19
C CYS A 147 -4.79 -5.48 0.12
N SER A 148 -3.66 -4.76 0.11
CA SER A 148 -3.57 -3.32 0.24
C SER A 148 -2.66 -2.78 -0.86
N PRO A 149 -3.20 -2.21 -1.94
CA PRO A 149 -2.40 -1.72 -3.06
C PRO A 149 -1.53 -0.52 -2.66
N PRO A 150 -0.43 -0.24 -3.38
CA PRO A 150 0.32 1.00 -3.19
C PRO A 150 -0.56 2.22 -3.52
N TYR A 151 -0.50 3.24 -2.65
CA TYR A 151 -1.35 4.44 -2.75
C TYR A 151 -0.64 5.59 -3.45
N PRO A 152 -1.37 6.52 -4.09
CA PRO A 152 -0.82 7.72 -4.72
C PRO A 152 -0.51 8.80 -3.66
N LEU A 153 0.50 8.55 -2.84
CA LEU A 153 0.89 9.40 -1.73
C LEU A 153 1.57 10.69 -2.24
N ALA A 154 1.36 11.82 -1.55
CA ALA A 154 2.04 13.08 -1.82
C ALA A 154 3.57 12.99 -1.66
N LYS A 155 4.06 12.09 -0.80
CA LYS A 155 5.47 11.71 -0.68
C LYS A 155 5.63 10.29 -1.21
N PRO A 156 6.29 10.11 -2.36
CA PRO A 156 6.53 8.78 -2.91
C PRO A 156 7.22 7.86 -1.91
N ARG A 157 6.79 6.60 -1.88
CA ARG A 157 7.45 5.54 -1.14
C ARG A 157 8.49 4.86 -2.02
N ALA A 158 9.46 4.21 -1.41
CA ALA A 158 10.53 3.51 -2.13
C ALA A 158 10.01 2.40 -3.08
N TYR A 159 8.86 1.81 -2.77
CA TYR A 159 8.22 0.74 -3.58
C TYR A 159 7.39 1.26 -4.76
N GLY A 160 7.40 2.54 -5.06
CA GLY A 160 6.65 3.15 -6.15
C GLY A 160 5.41 3.89 -5.68
N ASN A 161 4.91 4.76 -6.53
CA ASN A 161 3.79 5.62 -6.23
C ASN A 161 3.02 5.89 -7.53
N PRO A 162 1.95 5.11 -7.84
CA PRO A 162 1.12 5.40 -8.99
C PRO A 162 0.53 6.81 -8.88
N SER A 163 0.37 7.49 -9.99
CA SER A 163 -0.29 8.79 -10.00
C SER A 163 -1.78 8.65 -9.68
N GLN A 164 -2.42 9.74 -9.25
CA GLN A 164 -3.86 9.72 -8.94
C GLN A 164 -4.75 9.40 -10.17
N ASN A 165 -4.25 9.67 -11.36
CA ASN A 165 -4.97 9.38 -12.61
C ASN A 165 -4.80 7.91 -13.04
N GLU A 166 -3.72 7.26 -12.60
CA GLU A 166 -3.35 5.90 -13.01
C GLU A 166 -3.69 4.85 -11.96
N ILE A 167 -3.97 5.25 -10.71
CA ILE A 167 -4.13 4.32 -9.59
C ILE A 167 -5.22 3.27 -9.84
N VAL A 168 -6.37 3.67 -10.38
CA VAL A 168 -7.48 2.74 -10.65
C VAL A 168 -7.05 1.72 -11.70
N LYS A 169 -6.49 2.20 -12.82
CA LYS A 169 -5.98 1.33 -13.87
C LYS A 169 -4.89 0.38 -13.34
N PHE A 170 -3.93 0.91 -12.56
CA PHE A 170 -2.86 0.10 -11.95
C PHE A 170 -3.40 -1.03 -11.07
N ILE A 171 -4.43 -0.74 -10.26
CA ILE A 171 -5.07 -1.74 -9.41
C ILE A 171 -5.81 -2.76 -10.26
N MET A 172 -6.60 -2.32 -11.23
CA MET A 172 -7.38 -3.20 -12.10
C MET A 172 -6.48 -4.08 -12.98
N ASP A 173 -5.44 -3.55 -13.61
CA ASP A 173 -4.47 -4.33 -14.42
C ASP A 173 -3.87 -5.52 -13.63
N THR A 174 -3.79 -5.40 -12.31
CA THR A 174 -3.29 -6.48 -11.43
C THR A 174 -4.41 -7.43 -10.99
N LEU A 175 -5.60 -6.89 -10.68
CA LEU A 175 -6.68 -7.68 -10.10
C LEU A 175 -7.55 -8.39 -11.14
N GLU A 176 -7.75 -7.83 -12.33
CA GLU A 176 -8.57 -8.43 -13.37
C GLU A 176 -8.22 -9.90 -13.66
N PRO A 177 -6.94 -10.26 -13.88
CA PRO A 177 -6.58 -11.67 -14.12
C PRO A 177 -6.89 -12.61 -12.94
N LEU A 178 -6.90 -12.10 -11.72
CA LEU A 178 -7.26 -12.85 -10.52
C LEU A 178 -8.78 -12.97 -10.36
N ILE A 179 -9.51 -11.87 -10.64
CA ILE A 179 -10.98 -11.82 -10.60
C ILE A 179 -11.58 -12.77 -11.64
N GLU A 180 -11.03 -12.80 -12.84
CA GLU A 180 -11.47 -13.73 -13.91
C GLU A 180 -11.40 -15.19 -13.47
N ARG A 181 -10.30 -15.57 -12.80
CA ARG A 181 -10.06 -16.96 -12.34
C ARG A 181 -10.69 -17.29 -11.01
N MET A 182 -11.13 -16.27 -10.27
CA MET A 182 -11.80 -16.47 -8.99
C MET A 182 -13.10 -17.26 -9.18
N PRO A 183 -13.38 -18.32 -8.40
CA PRO A 183 -14.64 -19.05 -8.49
C PRO A 183 -15.82 -18.19 -8.01
N ASP A 184 -17.05 -18.60 -8.31
CA ASP A 184 -18.25 -17.88 -7.87
C ASP A 184 -18.33 -17.67 -6.35
N SER A 185 -17.76 -18.59 -5.56
CA SER A 185 -17.68 -18.45 -4.10
C SER A 185 -16.59 -17.49 -3.64
N GLY A 186 -15.81 -16.98 -4.58
CA GLY A 186 -14.62 -16.17 -4.28
C GLY A 186 -14.95 -14.74 -3.84
N SER A 187 -13.98 -14.14 -3.15
CA SER A 187 -14.07 -12.80 -2.57
C SER A 187 -12.81 -11.98 -2.78
N LEU A 188 -12.98 -10.66 -2.73
CA LEU A 188 -11.90 -9.68 -2.73
C LEU A 188 -12.06 -8.75 -1.53
N ALA A 189 -11.03 -8.62 -0.71
CA ALA A 189 -10.95 -7.67 0.39
C ALA A 189 -9.84 -6.64 0.12
N LEU A 190 -10.22 -5.39 -0.12
CA LEU A 190 -9.31 -4.29 -0.41
C LEU A 190 -9.22 -3.33 0.76
N ASN A 191 -8.06 -3.27 1.42
CA ASN A 191 -7.75 -2.21 2.37
C ASN A 191 -7.22 -0.99 1.61
N LEU A 192 -7.90 0.14 1.75
CA LEU A 192 -7.63 1.36 0.99
C LEU A 192 -7.37 2.54 1.93
N SER A 193 -6.56 3.50 1.47
CA SER A 193 -6.35 4.75 2.21
C SER A 193 -7.25 5.85 1.70
N GLN A 194 -8.05 6.43 2.58
CA GLN A 194 -8.79 7.67 2.28
C GLN A 194 -7.95 8.94 2.49
N ASP A 195 -6.71 8.80 2.98
CA ASP A 195 -5.82 9.94 3.27
C ASP A 195 -5.03 10.39 2.02
N ILE A 196 -5.72 10.43 0.90
CA ILE A 196 -5.17 10.83 -0.39
C ILE A 196 -5.81 12.14 -0.83
N PHE A 197 -4.97 13.13 -1.10
CA PHE A 197 -5.38 14.49 -1.46
C PHE A 197 -4.99 14.85 -2.88
N LEU A 198 -5.78 15.70 -3.52
CA LEU A 198 -5.41 16.28 -4.81
C LEU A 198 -4.14 17.15 -4.64
N PRO A 199 -3.26 17.21 -5.65
CA PRO A 199 -2.03 18.00 -5.56
C PRO A 199 -2.29 19.46 -5.18
N GLY A 200 -1.65 19.91 -4.09
CA GLY A 200 -1.77 21.29 -3.60
C GLY A 200 -3.10 21.67 -2.97
N SER A 201 -4.03 20.74 -2.75
CA SER A 201 -5.39 20.99 -2.27
C SER A 201 -5.71 20.20 -0.99
N ALA A 202 -6.65 20.71 -0.18
CA ALA A 202 -7.28 19.96 0.90
C ALA A 202 -8.39 19.02 0.41
N ALA A 203 -8.75 19.07 -0.87
CA ALA A 203 -9.73 18.18 -1.47
C ALA A 203 -9.18 16.75 -1.56
N ARG A 204 -10.00 15.77 -1.21
CA ARG A 204 -9.64 14.36 -1.29
C ARG A 204 -9.77 13.83 -2.71
N SER A 205 -8.94 12.83 -3.04
CA SER A 205 -9.10 12.05 -4.25
C SER A 205 -10.33 11.16 -4.17
N THR A 206 -11.09 11.08 -5.25
CA THR A 206 -12.23 10.16 -5.41
C THR A 206 -11.81 8.82 -6.04
N TYR A 207 -10.55 8.40 -5.83
CA TYR A 207 -10.07 7.16 -6.44
C TYR A 207 -10.79 5.92 -5.90
N ILE A 208 -11.21 5.93 -4.63
CA ILE A 208 -11.95 4.82 -4.01
C ILE A 208 -13.30 4.64 -4.68
N GLU A 209 -14.03 5.73 -4.93
CA GLU A 209 -15.33 5.73 -5.59
C GLU A 209 -15.20 5.24 -7.04
N ARG A 210 -14.20 5.72 -7.76
CA ARG A 210 -13.91 5.27 -9.14
C ARG A 210 -13.48 3.80 -9.19
N LEU A 211 -12.66 3.35 -8.21
CA LEU A 211 -12.28 1.94 -8.10
C LEU A 211 -13.49 1.08 -7.76
N THR A 212 -14.40 1.57 -6.91
CA THR A 212 -15.65 0.88 -6.59
C THR A 212 -16.48 0.62 -7.84
N ILE A 213 -16.65 1.63 -8.70
CA ILE A 213 -17.38 1.49 -9.98
C ILE A 213 -16.63 0.51 -10.91
N ALA A 214 -15.31 0.63 -11.03
CA ALA A 214 -14.53 -0.26 -11.90
C ALA A 214 -14.60 -1.74 -11.47
N LEU A 215 -14.67 -2.02 -10.18
CA LEU A 215 -14.84 -3.38 -9.66
C LEU A 215 -16.27 -3.91 -9.89
N GLU A 216 -17.28 -3.05 -9.80
CA GLU A 216 -18.65 -3.38 -10.15
C GLU A 216 -18.77 -3.68 -11.66
N ASP A 217 -18.16 -2.85 -12.51
CA ASP A 217 -18.09 -3.07 -13.96
C ASP A 217 -17.35 -4.37 -14.32
N ALA A 218 -16.36 -4.79 -13.50
CA ALA A 218 -15.69 -6.08 -13.62
C ALA A 218 -16.53 -7.28 -13.12
N GLY A 219 -17.78 -7.05 -12.75
CA GLY A 219 -18.74 -8.09 -12.37
C GLY A 219 -18.70 -8.50 -10.90
N LEU A 220 -18.07 -7.71 -10.01
CA LEU A 220 -18.09 -7.97 -8.58
C LEU A 220 -19.26 -7.24 -7.90
N ALA A 221 -19.83 -7.85 -6.86
CA ALA A 221 -20.83 -7.24 -6.01
C ALA A 221 -20.23 -6.78 -4.69
N LEU A 222 -20.47 -5.53 -4.29
CA LEU A 222 -20.02 -5.00 -3.01
C LEU A 222 -20.86 -5.61 -1.87
N MET A 223 -20.20 -6.36 -0.97
CA MET A 223 -20.85 -7.05 0.15
C MET A 223 -20.81 -6.25 1.44
N ASP A 224 -19.69 -5.60 1.76
CA ASP A 224 -19.56 -4.81 3.00
C ASP A 224 -18.50 -3.71 2.85
N ARG A 225 -18.59 -2.73 3.75
CA ARG A 225 -17.62 -1.65 3.95
C ARG A 225 -17.18 -1.66 5.40
N ILE A 226 -16.08 -2.35 5.68
CA ILE A 226 -15.51 -2.42 7.01
C ILE A 226 -14.65 -1.18 7.26
N VAL A 227 -14.81 -0.56 8.41
CA VAL A 227 -13.99 0.54 8.88
C VAL A 227 -12.91 0.00 9.81
N TRP A 228 -11.67 0.01 9.37
CA TRP A 228 -10.56 -0.30 10.27
C TRP A 228 -10.09 0.98 10.95
N LYS A 229 -10.50 1.17 12.21
CA LYS A 229 -10.04 2.23 13.10
C LYS A 229 -8.72 1.83 13.73
N SER A 230 -7.68 2.60 13.46
CA SER A 230 -6.33 2.38 13.99
C SER A 230 -5.92 3.47 14.97
N ASN A 231 -4.85 3.19 15.73
CA ASN A 231 -4.23 4.15 16.64
C ASN A 231 -3.10 4.95 15.95
N LYS A 232 -3.25 5.26 14.66
CA LYS A 232 -2.26 6.06 13.94
C LYS A 232 -2.14 7.48 14.48
N PRO A 233 -0.94 8.09 14.37
CA PRO A 233 -0.76 9.48 14.76
C PRO A 233 -1.71 10.42 14.03
N PRO A 234 -2.06 11.59 14.63
CA PRO A 234 -2.88 12.59 13.97
C PRO A 234 -2.32 13.02 12.61
N GLY A 235 -3.19 13.16 11.64
CA GLY A 235 -2.84 13.60 10.28
C GLY A 235 -4.09 13.80 9.40
N PRO A 236 -3.95 14.46 8.28
CA PRO A 236 -2.76 15.05 7.67
C PRO A 236 -2.35 16.37 8.38
N ILE A 237 -1.09 16.51 8.73
CA ILE A 237 -0.60 17.67 9.50
C ILE A 237 -0.92 18.98 8.79
N ARG A 238 -0.68 19.06 7.47
CA ARG A 238 -0.92 20.29 6.69
C ARG A 238 -2.36 20.76 6.79
N TYR A 239 -3.32 19.89 6.48
CA TYR A 239 -4.72 20.28 6.34
C TYR A 239 -5.51 20.21 7.65
N ALA A 240 -5.13 19.34 8.57
CA ALA A 240 -5.79 19.24 9.87
C ALA A 240 -5.19 20.21 10.89
N SER A 241 -3.84 20.29 11.00
CA SER A 241 -3.19 21.07 12.07
C SER A 241 -2.80 22.48 11.65
N ILE A 242 -2.35 22.69 10.40
CA ILE A 242 -1.85 24.00 9.95
C ILE A 242 -2.98 24.84 9.36
N THR A 243 -3.66 24.36 8.30
CA THR A 243 -4.72 25.13 7.63
C THR A 243 -6.10 24.94 8.25
N ARG A 244 -6.27 23.97 9.14
CA ARG A 244 -7.53 23.71 9.87
C ARG A 244 -8.74 23.40 8.99
N GLN A 245 -8.53 22.83 7.81
CA GLN A 245 -9.57 22.56 6.82
C GLN A 245 -10.17 21.15 6.92
N THR A 246 -9.47 20.19 7.54
CA THR A 246 -9.90 18.80 7.62
C THR A 246 -9.81 18.25 9.05
N LEU A 247 -10.52 17.16 9.29
CA LEU A 247 -10.37 16.38 10.52
C LEU A 247 -9.15 15.43 10.40
N ASN A 248 -8.66 14.96 11.55
CA ASN A 248 -7.67 13.89 11.61
C ASN A 248 -8.26 12.59 11.07
N VAL A 249 -7.51 11.92 10.20
CA VAL A 249 -7.90 10.62 9.64
C VAL A 249 -7.65 9.53 10.68
N ALA A 250 -8.70 8.82 11.09
CA ALA A 250 -8.66 7.81 12.14
C ALA A 250 -8.85 6.38 11.63
N TYR A 251 -9.27 6.18 10.38
CA TYR A 251 -9.59 4.87 9.86
C TYR A 251 -9.16 4.67 8.40
N GLU A 252 -9.14 3.42 7.98
CA GLU A 252 -8.98 2.98 6.60
C GLU A 252 -10.18 2.12 6.22
N PRO A 253 -10.82 2.33 5.05
CA PRO A 253 -11.89 1.46 4.58
C PRO A 253 -11.32 0.14 4.06
N ILE A 254 -11.99 -0.96 4.38
CA ILE A 254 -11.77 -2.28 3.77
C ILE A 254 -13.06 -2.62 3.04
N LEU A 255 -12.98 -2.72 1.71
CA LEU A 255 -14.13 -3.05 0.86
C LEU A 255 -14.15 -4.55 0.61
N ILE A 256 -15.28 -5.20 0.90
CA ILE A 256 -15.49 -6.64 0.68
C ILE A 256 -16.37 -6.83 -0.55
N TRP A 257 -15.86 -7.62 -1.48
CA TRP A 257 -16.52 -7.91 -2.75
C TRP A 257 -16.72 -9.41 -2.92
N ALA A 258 -17.79 -9.82 -3.58
CA ALA A 258 -18.05 -11.19 -3.98
C ALA A 258 -18.22 -11.30 -5.50
N LYS A 259 -17.76 -12.42 -6.08
CA LYS A 259 -18.04 -12.72 -7.48
C LYS A 259 -19.51 -13.08 -7.70
N CYS A 260 -20.09 -13.88 -6.80
CA CYS A 260 -21.51 -14.17 -6.79
C CYS A 260 -22.05 -14.08 -5.36
N PRO A 261 -22.92 -13.10 -5.04
CA PRO A 261 -23.46 -12.93 -3.68
C PRO A 261 -24.15 -14.19 -3.12
N ALA A 262 -24.84 -14.94 -3.96
CA ALA A 262 -25.54 -16.16 -3.54
C ALA A 262 -24.60 -17.32 -3.18
N ARG A 263 -23.33 -17.26 -3.62
CA ARG A 263 -22.30 -18.26 -3.34
C ARG A 263 -21.16 -17.72 -2.47
N PHE A 264 -21.30 -16.50 -1.98
CA PHE A 264 -20.30 -15.85 -1.15
C PHE A 264 -19.97 -16.69 0.09
N LYS A 265 -18.68 -16.97 0.28
CA LYS A 265 -18.19 -17.88 1.33
C LYS A 265 -18.01 -17.21 2.69
N GLY A 266 -18.18 -15.87 2.77
CA GLY A 266 -18.07 -15.12 4.01
C GLY A 266 -19.07 -15.59 5.06
N ASP A 267 -18.57 -15.88 6.27
CA ASP A 267 -19.38 -16.37 7.38
C ASP A 267 -18.96 -15.70 8.70
N ASN A 268 -19.84 -14.89 9.25
CA ASN A 268 -19.59 -14.16 10.49
C ASN A 268 -19.49 -15.04 11.74
N ARG A 269 -19.96 -16.29 11.68
CA ARG A 269 -19.83 -17.27 12.77
C ARG A 269 -18.36 -17.62 13.05
N ARG A 270 -17.48 -17.48 12.08
CA ARG A 270 -16.04 -17.74 12.22
C ARG A 270 -15.27 -16.62 12.95
N VAL A 271 -15.93 -15.48 13.18
CA VAL A 271 -15.33 -14.27 13.75
C VAL A 271 -16.16 -13.69 14.90
N LEU A 272 -16.97 -14.51 15.55
CA LEU A 272 -17.79 -14.07 16.69
C LEU A 272 -16.91 -13.50 17.81
N GLU A 273 -17.43 -12.48 18.45
CA GLU A 273 -16.84 -11.87 19.65
C GLU A 273 -17.57 -12.33 20.92
N PRO A 274 -16.90 -12.33 22.09
CA PRO A 274 -17.59 -12.63 23.34
C PRO A 274 -18.82 -11.74 23.56
N HIS A 275 -19.88 -12.32 24.11
CA HIS A 275 -21.03 -11.55 24.55
C HIS A 275 -20.63 -10.53 25.61
N THR A 276 -21.29 -9.39 25.64
CA THR A 276 -21.19 -8.45 26.77
C THR A 276 -21.91 -9.00 28.00
N ASP A 277 -21.46 -8.62 29.21
CA ASP A 277 -22.12 -9.05 30.44
C ASP A 277 -23.61 -8.71 30.45
N ARG A 278 -23.99 -7.55 29.92
CA ARG A 278 -25.38 -7.15 29.77
C ARG A 278 -26.17 -8.12 28.90
N HIS A 279 -25.58 -8.63 27.80
CA HIS A 279 -26.26 -9.58 26.91
C HIS A 279 -26.33 -10.97 27.55
N LEU A 280 -25.31 -11.40 28.26
CA LEU A 280 -25.33 -12.64 29.04
C LEU A 280 -26.45 -12.63 30.09
N ALA A 281 -26.59 -11.51 30.82
CA ALA A 281 -27.67 -11.34 31.77
C ALA A 281 -29.05 -11.37 31.09
N LEU A 282 -29.19 -10.79 29.89
CA LEU A 282 -30.44 -10.83 29.12
C LEU A 282 -30.79 -12.28 28.66
N ILE A 283 -29.81 -13.04 28.18
CA ILE A 283 -29.98 -14.44 27.83
C ILE A 283 -30.41 -15.26 29.06
N ALA A 284 -29.72 -15.04 30.21
CA ALA A 284 -30.06 -15.74 31.47
C ALA A 284 -31.50 -15.46 31.97
N ALA A 285 -32.01 -14.26 31.69
CA ALA A 285 -33.37 -13.85 32.00
C ALA A 285 -34.43 -14.35 30.98
N GLY A 286 -34.04 -15.15 29.98
CA GLY A 286 -34.93 -15.63 28.93
C GLY A 286 -35.23 -14.62 27.83
N GLY A 287 -34.46 -13.57 27.74
CA GLY A 287 -34.58 -12.50 26.73
C GLY A 287 -35.33 -11.26 27.20
N GLU A 288 -35.74 -10.45 26.27
CA GLU A 288 -36.44 -9.18 26.54
C GLU A 288 -37.85 -9.43 27.07
N THR A 289 -38.26 -8.68 28.05
CA THR A 289 -39.62 -8.78 28.65
C THR A 289 -40.61 -7.77 28.08
N ARG A 290 -40.11 -6.72 27.42
CA ARG A 290 -40.94 -5.61 26.92
C ARG A 290 -41.50 -5.90 25.53
N THR A 291 -42.71 -5.39 25.30
CA THR A 291 -43.23 -5.21 23.94
C THR A 291 -43.16 -3.75 23.59
N VAL A 292 -42.31 -3.41 22.63
CA VAL A 292 -42.09 -2.02 22.18
C VAL A 292 -42.14 -1.97 20.67
N SER A 293 -42.86 -0.99 20.12
CA SER A 293 -42.81 -0.62 18.73
C SER A 293 -42.10 0.72 18.58
N TYR A 294 -41.16 0.82 17.67
CA TYR A 294 -40.37 2.03 17.41
C TYR A 294 -40.78 2.65 16.07
N GLY A 295 -40.87 3.97 16.04
CA GLY A 295 -41.22 4.73 14.84
C GLY A 295 -42.61 4.37 14.31
N ASP A 296 -42.68 4.12 13.01
CA ASP A 296 -43.90 3.70 12.27
C ASP A 296 -44.24 2.20 12.42
N GLY A 297 -43.61 1.50 13.36
CA GLY A 297 -43.79 0.05 13.54
C GLY A 297 -42.86 -0.83 12.72
N ALA A 298 -41.92 -0.24 11.98
CA ALA A 298 -40.94 -0.98 11.20
C ALA A 298 -40.00 -1.85 12.06
N TYR A 299 -39.79 -1.45 13.32
CA TYR A 299 -39.05 -2.24 14.30
C TYR A 299 -39.90 -2.52 15.54
N GLN A 300 -40.02 -3.81 15.87
CA GLN A 300 -40.76 -4.27 17.05
C GLN A 300 -39.88 -5.12 17.96
N LEU A 301 -39.87 -4.78 19.24
CA LEU A 301 -39.29 -5.61 20.28
C LEU A 301 -40.40 -6.49 20.88
N ARG A 302 -40.16 -7.79 21.02
CA ARG A 302 -41.12 -8.75 21.55
C ARG A 302 -40.53 -9.47 22.76
N PRO A 303 -41.36 -9.94 23.70
CA PRO A 303 -40.90 -10.79 24.78
C PRO A 303 -40.16 -12.03 24.25
N GLY A 304 -39.05 -12.38 24.92
CA GLY A 304 -38.14 -13.46 24.50
C GLY A 304 -37.11 -13.05 23.44
N ALA A 305 -37.22 -11.84 22.86
CA ALA A 305 -36.22 -11.37 21.91
C ALA A 305 -34.81 -11.36 22.54
N TYR A 306 -33.82 -11.77 21.78
CA TYR A 306 -32.43 -11.88 22.20
C TYR A 306 -32.12 -12.83 23.36
N GLY A 307 -33.10 -13.72 23.72
CA GLY A 307 -32.95 -14.69 24.81
C GLY A 307 -32.34 -16.02 24.38
N THR A 308 -32.19 -16.28 23.08
CA THR A 308 -31.60 -17.53 22.60
C THR A 308 -30.11 -17.54 22.84
N PRO A 309 -29.55 -18.56 23.54
CA PRO A 309 -28.09 -18.70 23.68
C PRO A 309 -27.42 -18.86 22.32
N THR A 310 -26.33 -18.15 22.13
CA THR A 310 -25.45 -18.23 20.94
C THR A 310 -23.99 -18.27 21.37
N GLU A 311 -23.12 -18.76 20.51
CA GLU A 311 -21.67 -18.90 20.79
C GLU A 311 -20.95 -17.57 20.97
N GLY A 312 -21.55 -16.47 20.52
CA GLY A 312 -21.00 -15.14 20.64
C GLY A 312 -21.82 -14.12 19.85
N ARG A 313 -21.46 -12.87 19.97
CA ARG A 313 -22.10 -11.77 19.22
C ARG A 313 -21.42 -11.59 17.86
N ILE A 314 -22.23 -11.28 16.85
CA ILE A 314 -21.72 -10.87 15.53
C ILE A 314 -20.93 -9.58 15.69
N PRO A 315 -19.67 -9.50 15.22
CA PRO A 315 -18.89 -8.28 15.26
C PRO A 315 -19.51 -7.19 14.39
N LYS A 316 -19.31 -5.95 14.79
CA LYS A 316 -19.66 -4.81 13.94
C LYS A 316 -18.64 -4.67 12.80
N ASN A 317 -19.05 -4.04 11.70
CA ASN A 317 -18.15 -3.70 10.60
C ASN A 317 -17.22 -2.50 10.91
N VAL A 318 -16.89 -2.32 12.19
CA VAL A 318 -15.87 -1.38 12.68
C VAL A 318 -14.86 -2.19 13.47
N LEU A 319 -13.68 -2.38 12.88
CA LEU A 319 -12.56 -3.08 13.50
C LEU A 319 -11.66 -2.10 14.23
N GLU A 320 -11.63 -2.14 15.54
CA GLU A 320 -10.67 -1.38 16.34
C GLU A 320 -9.41 -2.24 16.55
N ARG A 321 -8.40 -2.03 15.73
CA ARG A 321 -7.13 -2.78 15.78
C ARG A 321 -5.95 -1.83 15.67
N GLY A 322 -5.00 -1.95 16.62
CA GLY A 322 -3.77 -1.17 16.62
C GLY A 322 -2.83 -1.53 15.45
N LEU A 323 -1.97 -0.58 15.08
CA LEU A 323 -0.96 -0.78 14.03
C LEU A 323 0.17 -1.73 14.47
N ARG A 324 0.44 -1.85 15.77
CA ARG A 324 1.51 -2.68 16.33
C ARG A 324 0.98 -4.07 16.68
N CYS A 325 1.73 -5.10 16.31
CA CYS A 325 1.47 -6.48 16.68
C CYS A 325 2.81 -7.22 16.88
N ALA A 326 2.78 -8.37 17.57
CA ALA A 326 3.97 -9.16 17.87
C ALA A 326 4.77 -9.50 16.59
N TYR A 327 4.11 -10.01 15.55
CA TYR A 327 4.74 -10.34 14.27
C TYR A 327 5.31 -9.09 13.56
N GLY A 328 4.65 -7.93 13.69
CA GLY A 328 5.18 -6.67 13.18
C GLY A 328 6.47 -6.23 13.88
N ASN A 329 6.58 -6.47 15.18
CA ASN A 329 7.80 -6.21 15.95
C ASN A 329 8.90 -7.22 15.59
N GLN A 330 8.55 -8.51 15.43
CA GLN A 330 9.48 -9.57 14.99
C GLN A 330 10.07 -9.22 13.60
N TYR A 331 9.22 -8.83 12.64
CA TYR A 331 9.69 -8.37 11.33
C TYR A 331 10.66 -7.19 11.45
N ARG A 332 10.33 -6.18 12.28
CA ARG A 332 11.19 -5.00 12.46
C ARG A 332 12.54 -5.38 13.02
N ALA A 333 12.58 -6.19 14.08
CA ALA A 333 13.82 -6.66 14.68
C ALA A 333 14.66 -7.48 13.69
N ALA A 334 14.02 -8.31 12.86
CA ALA A 334 14.69 -9.08 11.83
C ALA A 334 15.25 -8.17 10.72
N ALA A 335 14.48 -7.19 10.25
CA ALA A 335 14.93 -6.23 9.25
C ALA A 335 16.12 -5.41 9.76
N GLU A 336 16.07 -4.90 11.00
CA GLU A 336 17.17 -4.17 11.64
C GLU A 336 18.42 -5.05 11.74
N ARG A 337 18.30 -6.28 12.22
CA ARG A 337 19.41 -7.24 12.30
C ARG A 337 20.06 -7.54 10.95
N LEU A 338 19.26 -7.58 9.88
CA LEU A 338 19.72 -7.85 8.52
C LEU A 338 20.15 -6.59 7.76
N GLY A 339 20.08 -5.40 8.39
CA GLY A 339 20.37 -4.13 7.72
C GLY A 339 19.38 -3.79 6.60
N LEU A 340 18.15 -4.29 6.65
CA LEU A 340 17.11 -4.08 5.65
C LEU A 340 16.22 -2.89 6.02
N PRO A 341 15.68 -2.18 5.03
CA PRO A 341 14.70 -1.13 5.29
C PRO A 341 13.41 -1.72 5.86
N VAL A 342 12.88 -1.06 6.89
CA VAL A 342 11.61 -1.46 7.51
C VAL A 342 10.44 -0.99 6.67
N HIS A 343 9.50 -1.89 6.36
CA HIS A 343 8.26 -1.53 5.65
C HIS A 343 7.39 -0.59 6.48
N GLY A 344 7.18 0.64 5.97
CA GLY A 344 6.59 1.74 6.75
C GLY A 344 5.06 1.75 6.87
N ALA A 345 4.33 0.94 6.10
CA ALA A 345 2.86 0.96 6.05
C ALA A 345 2.33 -0.47 5.88
N ALA A 346 2.36 -1.25 6.95
CA ALA A 346 1.94 -2.63 6.87
C ALA A 346 0.67 -2.86 7.67
N GLN A 347 -0.26 -3.58 7.08
CA GLN A 347 -1.44 -4.11 7.76
C GLN A 347 -1.02 -4.98 8.96
N PRO A 348 -1.63 -4.83 10.14
CA PRO A 348 -1.33 -5.70 11.28
C PRO A 348 -1.91 -7.10 11.07
N TYR A 349 -1.26 -8.10 11.70
CA TYR A 349 -1.71 -9.50 11.64
C TYR A 349 -3.19 -9.67 12.01
N SER A 350 -3.67 -9.00 13.05
CA SER A 350 -5.05 -9.12 13.54
C SER A 350 -6.13 -8.67 12.55
N VAL A 351 -5.80 -7.81 11.58
CA VAL A 351 -6.72 -7.44 10.49
C VAL A 351 -6.71 -8.52 9.43
N ALA A 352 -5.52 -8.99 9.01
CA ALA A 352 -5.41 -10.08 8.05
C ALA A 352 -6.07 -11.36 8.58
N GLU A 353 -5.82 -11.73 9.84
CA GLU A 353 -6.43 -12.86 10.52
C GLU A 353 -7.97 -12.78 10.50
N PHE A 354 -8.53 -11.63 10.88
CA PHE A 354 -9.97 -11.42 10.86
C PHE A 354 -10.56 -11.63 9.47
N LEU A 355 -9.97 -11.05 8.45
CA LEU A 355 -10.45 -11.16 7.07
C LEU A 355 -10.35 -12.61 6.56
N ILE A 356 -9.25 -13.30 6.83
CA ILE A 356 -9.07 -14.70 6.41
C ILE A 356 -10.09 -15.60 7.09
N ARG A 357 -10.27 -15.49 8.41
CA ARG A 357 -11.31 -16.27 9.12
C ARG A 357 -12.70 -15.99 8.57
N TYR A 358 -13.03 -14.72 8.34
CA TYR A 358 -14.33 -14.31 7.85
C TYR A 358 -14.63 -14.86 6.45
N LEU A 359 -13.65 -14.77 5.52
CA LEU A 359 -13.85 -14.98 4.10
C LEU A 359 -13.47 -16.38 3.60
N THR A 360 -12.80 -17.20 4.40
CA THR A 360 -12.24 -18.48 3.95
C THR A 360 -12.42 -19.61 4.97
N GLU A 361 -12.26 -20.85 4.50
CA GLU A 361 -12.14 -22.07 5.29
C GLU A 361 -10.72 -22.63 5.22
N GLU A 362 -10.40 -23.63 6.06
CA GLU A 362 -9.11 -24.30 6.01
C GLU A 362 -8.87 -24.94 4.63
N GLY A 363 -7.63 -24.85 4.14
CA GLY A 363 -7.24 -25.32 2.82
C GLY A 363 -7.53 -24.35 1.67
N ASP A 364 -8.37 -23.33 1.87
CA ASP A 364 -8.68 -22.34 0.83
C ASP A 364 -7.43 -21.53 0.41
N LEU A 365 -7.38 -21.15 -0.87
CA LEU A 365 -6.30 -20.33 -1.40
C LEU A 365 -6.55 -18.84 -1.14
N VAL A 366 -5.62 -18.22 -0.41
CA VAL A 366 -5.53 -16.78 -0.18
C VAL A 366 -4.43 -16.18 -1.06
N VAL A 367 -4.73 -15.10 -1.76
CA VAL A 367 -3.75 -14.39 -2.60
C VAL A 367 -3.59 -12.94 -2.15
N ASP A 368 -2.35 -12.50 -2.04
CA ASP A 368 -2.00 -11.09 -1.81
C ASP A 368 -1.01 -10.60 -2.87
N PRO A 369 -1.46 -9.83 -3.87
CA PRO A 369 -0.59 -9.35 -4.94
C PRO A 369 0.35 -8.22 -4.52
N TRP A 370 0.16 -7.60 -3.35
CA TRP A 370 1.01 -6.51 -2.84
C TRP A 370 1.41 -6.78 -1.40
N ALA A 371 2.00 -7.95 -1.18
CA ALA A 371 2.16 -8.54 0.14
C ALA A 371 3.11 -7.79 1.09
N GLY A 372 3.98 -6.91 0.58
CA GLY A 372 4.94 -6.18 1.40
C GLY A 372 5.79 -7.15 2.25
N ARG A 373 5.57 -7.12 3.56
CA ARG A 373 6.22 -8.05 4.51
C ARG A 373 5.53 -9.41 4.65
N SER A 374 4.64 -9.77 3.75
CA SER A 374 3.89 -11.05 3.69
C SER A 374 3.02 -11.35 4.92
N MET A 375 2.42 -10.32 5.52
CA MET A 375 1.60 -10.50 6.72
C MET A 375 0.29 -11.26 6.43
N THR A 376 -0.30 -11.07 5.25
CA THR A 376 -1.47 -11.82 4.78
C THR A 376 -1.12 -13.30 4.62
N GLY A 377 0.05 -13.59 3.99
CA GLY A 377 0.55 -14.96 3.86
C GLY A 377 0.81 -15.63 5.21
N LEU A 378 1.40 -14.90 6.17
CA LEU A 378 1.61 -15.41 7.52
C LEU A 378 0.28 -15.74 8.23
N ALA A 379 -0.71 -14.88 8.10
CA ALA A 379 -2.01 -15.12 8.71
C ALA A 379 -2.72 -16.33 8.06
N ALA A 380 -2.57 -16.51 6.74
CA ALA A 380 -3.06 -17.69 6.03
C ALA A 380 -2.36 -18.98 6.50
N GLU A 381 -1.02 -18.95 6.61
CA GLU A 381 -0.20 -20.05 7.15
C GLU A 381 -0.69 -20.48 8.53
N MET A 382 -0.77 -19.53 9.47
CA MET A 382 -1.17 -19.78 10.85
C MET A 382 -2.62 -20.27 11.00
N LEU A 383 -3.42 -20.12 9.97
CA LEU A 383 -4.82 -20.55 9.93
C LEU A 383 -5.04 -21.77 9.02
N ASN A 384 -4.00 -22.48 8.60
CA ASN A 384 -4.05 -23.64 7.70
C ASN A 384 -4.73 -23.32 6.33
N ARG A 385 -4.50 -22.13 5.79
CA ARG A 385 -4.88 -21.78 4.42
C ARG A 385 -3.68 -21.89 3.51
N THR A 386 -3.90 -22.27 2.26
CA THR A 386 -2.85 -22.12 1.25
C THR A 386 -2.73 -20.65 0.83
N TRP A 387 -1.53 -20.21 0.43
CA TRP A 387 -1.32 -18.81 0.13
C TRP A 387 -0.30 -18.54 -0.98
N ILE A 388 -0.51 -17.45 -1.70
CA ILE A 388 0.43 -16.91 -2.68
C ILE A 388 0.56 -15.41 -2.45
N CYS A 389 1.79 -14.96 -2.21
CA CYS A 389 2.15 -13.57 -2.01
C CYS A 389 3.02 -13.08 -3.16
N GLY A 390 2.67 -11.94 -3.77
CA GLY A 390 3.49 -11.22 -4.74
C GLY A 390 4.10 -9.98 -4.13
N GLU A 391 5.41 -9.78 -4.29
CA GLU A 391 6.10 -8.57 -3.81
C GLU A 391 7.22 -8.19 -4.77
N ARG A 392 7.29 -6.91 -5.14
CA ARG A 392 8.28 -6.39 -6.07
C ARG A 392 9.58 -5.91 -5.43
N SER A 393 9.63 -5.75 -4.10
CA SER A 393 10.83 -5.38 -3.36
C SER A 393 11.53 -6.62 -2.81
N LEU A 394 12.79 -6.78 -3.19
CA LEU A 394 13.62 -7.90 -2.75
C LEU A 394 13.85 -7.87 -1.24
N GLU A 395 14.02 -6.67 -0.67
CA GLU A 395 14.24 -6.44 0.77
C GLU A 395 13.02 -6.85 1.59
N TYR A 396 11.81 -6.59 1.07
CA TYR A 396 10.58 -6.99 1.77
C TYR A 396 10.36 -8.50 1.70
N ILE A 397 10.64 -9.14 0.57
CA ILE A 397 10.68 -10.62 0.47
C ILE A 397 11.68 -11.20 1.47
N ARG A 398 12.91 -10.65 1.50
CA ARG A 398 13.95 -11.15 2.41
C ARG A 398 13.57 -10.98 3.88
N GLY A 399 13.06 -9.81 4.25
CA GLY A 399 12.62 -9.53 5.62
C GLY A 399 11.37 -10.32 6.00
N GLY A 400 10.40 -10.47 5.10
CA GLY A 400 9.19 -11.26 5.30
C GLY A 400 9.47 -12.73 5.56
N ALA A 401 10.47 -13.31 4.87
CA ALA A 401 10.88 -14.70 5.07
C ALA A 401 11.22 -15.04 6.53
N GLU A 402 11.71 -14.06 7.31
CA GLU A 402 12.06 -14.27 8.72
C GLU A 402 10.85 -14.59 9.61
N LEU A 403 9.65 -14.25 9.17
CA LEU A 403 8.41 -14.59 9.88
C LEU A 403 7.98 -16.05 9.69
N PHE A 404 8.55 -16.73 8.71
CA PHE A 404 8.16 -18.10 8.34
C PHE A 404 9.22 -19.15 8.65
N ARG A 405 10.34 -18.78 9.31
CA ARG A 405 11.46 -19.71 9.53
C ARG A 405 11.08 -20.98 10.25
N ASP A 406 10.14 -20.89 11.16
CA ASP A 406 9.71 -22.04 11.99
C ASP A 406 8.51 -22.80 11.37
N GLN A 407 8.07 -22.40 10.16
CA GLN A 407 6.94 -23.07 9.52
C GLN A 407 7.38 -24.34 8.75
N PRO A 408 6.54 -25.38 8.72
CA PRO A 408 6.82 -26.61 7.99
C PRO A 408 7.17 -26.35 6.53
N GLY A 409 8.19 -27.03 6.01
CA GLY A 409 8.62 -26.89 4.62
C GLY A 409 9.27 -25.55 4.25
N PHE A 410 9.64 -24.74 5.25
CA PHE A 410 10.27 -23.45 4.98
C PHE A 410 11.54 -23.60 4.13
N TYR A 411 11.59 -22.81 3.07
CA TYR A 411 12.74 -22.72 2.16
C TYR A 411 12.91 -21.28 1.71
N LEU A 412 14.07 -20.70 1.94
CA LEU A 412 14.47 -19.40 1.40
C LEU A 412 15.35 -19.61 0.17
N ASN A 413 15.04 -18.94 -0.93
CA ASN A 413 15.85 -19.01 -2.14
C ASN A 413 17.28 -18.51 -1.86
N PRO A 414 18.33 -19.38 -2.08
CA PRO A 414 19.72 -18.99 -1.81
C PRO A 414 20.22 -17.78 -2.62
N GLN A 415 19.61 -17.48 -3.76
CA GLN A 415 19.97 -16.30 -4.54
C GLN A 415 19.54 -15.01 -3.83
N ILE A 416 18.36 -15.04 -3.17
CA ILE A 416 17.89 -13.91 -2.35
C ILE A 416 18.72 -13.76 -1.09
N GLU A 417 19.07 -14.86 -0.44
CA GLU A 417 19.94 -14.83 0.74
C GLU A 417 21.32 -14.24 0.44
N ARG A 418 21.92 -14.65 -0.68
CA ARG A 418 23.24 -14.16 -1.13
C ARG A 418 23.23 -12.70 -1.54
N ALA A 419 22.11 -12.17 -2.06
CA ALA A 419 21.98 -10.78 -2.47
C ALA A 419 22.21 -9.78 -1.32
N PHE A 420 22.02 -10.20 -0.06
CA PHE A 420 22.21 -9.36 1.13
C PHE A 420 23.45 -9.69 1.96
N GLY A 421 24.30 -10.59 1.47
CA GLY A 421 25.48 -11.07 2.18
C GLY A 421 25.16 -12.00 3.37
N ARG A 422 26.11 -12.82 3.77
CA ARG A 422 26.06 -13.48 5.08
C ARG A 422 26.34 -12.41 6.13
N VAL A 423 25.39 -12.09 6.97
CA VAL A 423 25.69 -11.43 8.24
C VAL A 423 26.40 -12.52 9.05
N GLY A 424 27.73 -12.35 9.18
CA GLY A 424 28.60 -13.22 9.98
C GLY A 424 28.28 -13.12 11.47
#